data_aeeabe49a83ab9c13595f55202a5d8a2
#
_entry.id   aeeabe49a83ab9c13595f55202a5d8a2
#
_cell.length_a   1.000
_cell.length_b   1.000
_cell.length_c   1.000
_cell.angle_alpha   90.00
_cell.angle_beta   90.00
_cell.angle_gamma   90.00
#
_symmetry.space_group_name_H-M   'P 1'
#
loop_
_entity.id
_entity.type
_entity.pdbx_description
1 polymer ?
#
loop_
_entity_poly.entity_id
_entity_poly.type
_entity_poly.pdbx_seq_one_letter_code
_entity_poly.pdbx_strand_id
1 'polypeptide(L)'
;LSSHGYYFKIVPVRHEIAMDDLFSDDNTPLDFHTVIITQIERGKSPILLQNYGEDWFNTNINNYFCNLVRDHISQHSPFDLMSSRAVLNDIDTKIRQQMQNYIAQLSKKKEMPVIIKEVIIGKATPNKQQLDEMNRTAKVVQAKQTQEREYEVQIAREKAERQKAKADKAYMDEMNLSATQFINLKWIETVANKQGANIDVLVGGGSDPIWNIKR
;
A
#
# COMPACT_ATOMS: atom_id res chain seq x y z
N LEU A 1 49.96 -5.58 38.34
CA LEU A 1 48.88 -4.67 37.98
C LEU A 1 48.44 -5.01 36.56
N SER A 2 47.30 -5.66 36.38
CA SER A 2 46.74 -5.87 35.05
C SER A 2 46.00 -4.59 34.61
N SER A 3 46.44 -3.95 33.52
CA SER A 3 45.70 -2.84 32.92
C SER A 3 44.69 -3.38 31.91
N HIS A 4 43.42 -3.03 32.07
CA HIS A 4 42.41 -3.31 31.08
C HIS A 4 42.16 -2.05 30.25
N GLY A 5 42.27 -2.17 28.94
CA GLY A 5 41.99 -1.08 28.00
C GLY A 5 40.58 -1.18 27.44
N TYR A 6 39.84 -0.07 27.44
CA TYR A 6 38.52 0.02 26.85
C TYR A 6 38.54 0.87 25.58
N TYR A 7 37.83 0.43 24.56
CA TYR A 7 37.75 1.13 23.28
C TYR A 7 36.36 1.63 23.04
N PHE A 8 36.20 2.92 22.89
CA PHE A 8 34.94 3.56 22.51
C PHE A 8 35.06 4.20 21.13
N LYS A 9 34.06 3.98 20.29
CA LYS A 9 33.93 4.69 19.02
C LYS A 9 33.41 6.11 19.28
N ILE A 10 34.23 7.12 18.92
CA ILE A 10 33.87 8.56 19.00
C ILE A 10 33.17 9.07 17.74
N VAL A 11 33.06 8.23 16.69
CA VAL A 11 32.27 8.49 15.50
C VAL A 11 30.80 8.14 15.75
N PRO A 12 29.84 8.67 14.95
CA PRO A 12 28.46 8.25 15.07
C PRO A 12 28.30 6.73 14.98
N VAL A 13 27.63 6.15 15.94
CA VAL A 13 27.34 4.71 16.02
C VAL A 13 25.85 4.51 15.79
N ARG A 14 25.53 3.64 14.86
CA ARG A 14 24.18 3.21 14.53
C ARG A 14 23.81 2.01 15.41
N HIS A 15 22.69 2.13 16.12
CA HIS A 15 22.06 1.06 16.88
C HIS A 15 20.76 0.69 16.20
N GLU A 16 20.65 -0.56 15.76
CA GLU A 16 19.45 -1.11 15.12
C GLU A 16 18.66 -1.92 16.15
N ILE A 17 17.38 -1.63 16.27
CA ILE A 17 16.53 -2.26 17.27
C ILE A 17 15.27 -2.75 16.54
N ALA A 18 15.10 -4.06 16.49
CA ALA A 18 13.86 -4.67 16.06
C ALA A 18 12.86 -4.63 17.21
N MET A 19 11.64 -4.21 16.93
CA MET A 19 10.56 -4.12 17.89
C MET A 19 9.35 -4.84 17.32
N ASP A 20 9.04 -5.98 17.88
CA ASP A 20 7.96 -6.83 17.45
C ASP A 20 6.70 -6.56 18.28
N ASP A 21 5.54 -6.78 17.69
CA ASP A 21 4.23 -6.68 18.32
C ASP A 21 3.97 -5.34 19.04
N LEU A 22 4.33 -4.22 18.42
CA LEU A 22 3.91 -2.90 18.89
C LEU A 22 2.45 -2.64 18.49
N PHE A 23 1.64 -2.22 19.46
CA PHE A 23 0.22 -1.98 19.22
C PHE A 23 -0.04 -0.54 18.76
N SER A 24 -0.78 -0.40 17.67
CA SER A 24 -1.34 0.86 17.20
C SER A 24 -2.55 1.31 18.04
N ASP A 25 -3.18 2.42 17.69
CA ASP A 25 -4.34 3.00 18.39
C ASP A 25 -5.58 2.07 18.39
N ASP A 26 -5.72 1.22 17.39
CA ASP A 26 -6.79 0.22 17.26
C ASP A 26 -6.39 -1.19 17.76
N ASN A 27 -5.28 -1.30 18.52
CA ASN A 27 -4.68 -2.54 19.01
C ASN A 27 -4.21 -3.52 17.91
N THR A 28 -3.89 -3.02 16.73
CA THR A 28 -3.26 -3.82 15.69
C THR A 28 -1.78 -4.02 16.01
N PRO A 29 -1.26 -5.27 16.17
CA PRO A 29 0.15 -5.51 16.37
C PRO A 29 0.94 -5.30 15.07
N LEU A 30 2.02 -4.54 15.16
CA LEU A 30 2.88 -4.17 14.05
C LEU A 30 4.35 -4.32 14.46
N ASP A 31 5.16 -4.78 13.52
CA ASP A 31 6.60 -4.89 13.72
C ASP A 31 7.31 -3.68 13.12
N PHE A 32 8.32 -3.20 13.84
CA PHE A 32 9.11 -2.03 13.43
C PHE A 32 10.60 -2.35 13.46
N HIS A 33 11.31 -1.81 12.49
CA HIS A 33 12.76 -1.74 12.51
C HIS A 33 13.17 -0.31 12.77
N THR A 34 13.72 -0.06 13.96
CA THR A 34 14.07 1.27 14.42
C THR A 34 15.57 1.45 14.50
N VAL A 35 16.02 2.69 14.29
CA VAL A 35 17.43 3.04 14.34
C VAL A 35 17.61 4.29 15.18
N ILE A 36 18.58 4.25 16.09
CA ILE A 36 19.04 5.42 16.81
C ILE A 36 20.55 5.60 16.57
N ILE A 37 20.95 6.79 16.15
CA ILE A 37 22.36 7.11 15.92
C ILE A 37 22.86 7.99 17.04
N THR A 38 23.83 7.48 17.79
CA THR A 38 24.44 8.17 18.91
C THR A 38 25.90 8.50 18.62
N GLN A 39 26.41 9.54 19.25
CA GLN A 39 27.84 9.90 19.19
C GLN A 39 28.30 10.32 20.56
N ILE A 40 29.45 9.78 21.01
CA ILE A 40 30.11 10.22 22.24
C ILE A 40 30.85 11.53 21.94
N GLU A 41 30.73 12.50 22.85
CA GLU A 41 31.46 13.76 22.75
C GLU A 41 32.97 13.49 22.78
N ARG A 42 33.68 14.20 21.89
CA ARG A 42 35.12 13.99 21.72
C ARG A 42 35.88 14.26 23.03
N GLY A 43 36.75 13.33 23.42
CA GLY A 43 37.58 13.44 24.63
C GLY A 43 36.84 13.08 25.95
N LYS A 44 35.52 12.78 25.89
CA LYS A 44 34.74 12.50 27.11
C LYS A 44 34.38 11.02 27.30
N SER A 45 34.95 10.12 26.52
CA SER A 45 34.73 8.67 26.68
C SER A 45 35.13 8.14 28.07
N PRO A 46 36.22 8.63 28.75
CA PRO A 46 36.51 8.21 30.10
C PRO A 46 35.43 8.59 31.12
N ILE A 47 34.78 9.74 30.95
CA ILE A 47 33.69 10.23 31.81
C ILE A 47 32.48 9.32 31.62
N LEU A 48 32.15 8.94 30.37
CA LEU A 48 31.07 8.04 30.06
C LEU A 48 31.29 6.67 30.71
N LEU A 49 32.49 6.12 30.60
CA LEU A 49 32.86 4.83 31.21
C LEU A 49 32.75 4.88 32.72
N GLN A 50 33.28 5.93 33.35
CA GLN A 50 33.25 6.10 34.81
C GLN A 50 31.82 6.23 35.36
N ASN A 51 30.94 6.96 34.66
CA ASN A 51 29.62 7.27 35.15
C ASN A 51 28.57 6.20 34.82
N TYR A 52 28.69 5.52 33.66
CA TYR A 52 27.68 4.66 33.11
C TYR A 52 28.15 3.27 32.65
N GLY A 53 29.47 3.02 32.69
CA GLY A 53 30.03 1.71 32.32
C GLY A 53 30.10 1.47 30.82
N GLU A 54 30.49 0.27 30.45
CA GLU A 54 30.64 -0.15 29.06
C GLU A 54 29.31 -0.29 28.33
N ASP A 55 28.31 -0.81 29.03
CA ASP A 55 26.97 -1.07 28.48
C ASP A 55 26.02 0.14 28.66
N TRP A 56 26.60 1.34 28.64
CA TRP A 56 25.87 2.60 28.83
C TRP A 56 24.67 2.74 27.93
N PHE A 57 24.75 2.25 26.71
CA PHE A 57 23.63 2.35 25.73
C PHE A 57 22.46 1.50 26.15
N ASN A 58 22.65 0.19 26.36
CA ASN A 58 21.54 -0.71 26.70
C ASN A 58 20.94 -0.38 28.07
N THR A 59 21.78 -0.05 29.04
CA THR A 59 21.33 0.23 30.41
C THR A 59 20.58 1.55 30.55
N ASN A 60 21.00 2.60 29.82
CA ASN A 60 20.47 3.95 30.07
C ASN A 60 19.68 4.54 28.89
N ILE A 61 19.93 4.12 27.67
CA ILE A 61 19.34 4.73 26.47
C ILE A 61 18.27 3.83 25.86
N ASN A 62 18.61 2.57 25.60
CA ASN A 62 17.76 1.64 24.84
C ASN A 62 16.37 1.47 25.44
N ASN A 63 16.26 1.22 26.76
CA ASN A 63 14.97 1.00 27.39
C ASN A 63 14.05 2.22 27.30
N TYR A 64 14.61 3.42 27.52
CA TYR A 64 13.85 4.65 27.41
C TYR A 64 13.42 4.94 25.96
N PHE A 65 14.32 4.71 25.02
CA PHE A 65 14.01 4.80 23.60
C PHE A 65 12.88 3.86 23.18
N CYS A 66 12.95 2.58 23.55
CA CYS A 66 11.89 1.61 23.26
C CYS A 66 10.54 2.01 23.83
N ASN A 67 10.50 2.56 25.05
CA ASN A 67 9.27 3.05 25.65
C ASN A 67 8.70 4.25 24.88
N LEU A 68 9.53 5.22 24.48
CA LEU A 68 9.09 6.35 23.66
C LEU A 68 8.52 5.90 22.32
N VAL A 69 9.19 4.95 21.66
CA VAL A 69 8.68 4.39 20.38
C VAL A 69 7.29 3.78 20.61
N ARG A 70 7.15 2.97 21.64
CA ARG A 70 5.89 2.30 21.97
C ARG A 70 4.77 3.30 22.25
N ASP A 71 5.07 4.34 23.03
CA ASP A 71 4.11 5.39 23.38
C ASP A 71 3.65 6.19 22.16
N HIS A 72 4.56 6.50 21.23
CA HIS A 72 4.21 7.22 20.02
C HIS A 72 3.46 6.36 19.01
N ILE A 73 3.85 5.10 18.82
CA ILE A 73 3.19 4.18 17.90
C ILE A 73 1.73 3.94 18.32
N SER A 74 1.46 3.80 19.62
CA SER A 74 0.11 3.56 20.15
C SER A 74 -0.87 4.72 19.93
N GLN A 75 -0.43 5.88 19.47
CA GLN A 75 -1.26 7.06 19.21
C GLN A 75 -1.67 7.20 17.74
N HIS A 76 -1.21 6.32 16.86
CA HIS A 76 -1.42 6.41 15.42
C HIS A 76 -2.10 5.17 14.84
N SER A 77 -2.85 5.38 13.75
CA SER A 77 -3.52 4.30 13.05
C SER A 77 -2.51 3.40 12.29
N PRO A 78 -2.82 2.09 12.11
CA PRO A 78 -1.96 1.20 11.33
C PRO A 78 -1.72 1.71 9.92
N PHE A 79 -2.75 2.28 9.30
CA PHE A 79 -2.66 2.83 7.96
C PHE A 79 -1.64 3.97 7.86
N ASP A 80 -1.66 4.90 8.81
CA ASP A 80 -0.71 6.02 8.85
C ASP A 80 0.71 5.53 9.08
N LEU A 81 0.90 4.57 10.00
CA LEU A 81 2.21 3.98 10.30
C LEU A 81 2.81 3.20 9.13
N MET A 82 1.97 2.63 8.26
CA MET A 82 2.40 1.88 7.08
C MET A 82 2.62 2.75 5.83
N SER A 83 1.85 3.84 5.67
CA SER A 83 1.77 4.59 4.42
C SER A 83 2.18 6.05 4.52
N SER A 84 2.02 6.70 5.68
CA SER A 84 2.26 8.13 5.83
C SER A 84 3.68 8.47 6.26
N ARG A 85 4.51 8.91 5.30
CA ARG A 85 5.87 9.36 5.61
C ARG A 85 5.90 10.61 6.50
N ALA A 86 4.87 11.45 6.41
CA ALA A 86 4.76 12.65 7.23
C ALA A 86 4.58 12.31 8.72
N VAL A 87 3.74 11.32 9.03
CA VAL A 87 3.53 10.81 10.38
C VAL A 87 4.82 10.22 10.95
N LEU A 88 5.51 9.37 10.20
CA LEU A 88 6.77 8.77 10.63
C LEU A 88 7.85 9.83 10.90
N ASN A 89 7.99 10.84 10.04
CA ASN A 89 8.95 11.93 10.24
C ASN A 89 8.62 12.79 11.48
N ASP A 90 7.34 12.98 11.79
CA ASP A 90 6.91 13.67 12.99
C ASP A 90 7.26 12.88 14.25
N ILE A 91 7.02 11.56 14.24
CA ILE A 91 7.41 10.64 15.31
C ILE A 91 8.93 10.67 15.50
N ASP A 92 9.72 10.55 14.44
CA ASP A 92 11.19 10.62 14.47
C ASP A 92 11.68 11.90 15.17
N THR A 93 11.08 13.02 14.80
CA THR A 93 11.44 14.34 15.34
C THR A 93 11.10 14.46 16.82
N LYS A 94 9.90 14.03 17.21
CA LYS A 94 9.44 14.05 18.61
C LYS A 94 10.28 13.14 19.50
N ILE A 95 10.53 11.91 19.07
CA ILE A 95 11.36 10.96 19.83
C ILE A 95 12.77 11.50 19.96
N ARG A 96 13.38 12.04 18.89
CA ARG A 96 14.71 12.61 18.94
C ARG A 96 14.79 13.75 19.97
N GLN A 97 13.81 14.65 19.99
CA GLN A 97 13.75 15.76 20.95
C GLN A 97 13.58 15.26 22.39
N GLN A 98 12.71 14.28 22.62
CA GLN A 98 12.51 13.67 23.93
C GLN A 98 13.76 12.94 24.42
N MET A 99 14.46 12.24 23.54
CA MET A 99 15.74 11.60 23.84
C MET A 99 16.82 12.62 24.22
N GLN A 100 16.92 13.74 23.50
CA GLN A 100 17.84 14.83 23.84
C GLN A 100 17.54 15.42 25.21
N ASN A 101 16.26 15.65 25.52
CA ASN A 101 15.84 16.13 26.83
C ASN A 101 16.17 15.13 27.93
N TYR A 102 15.99 13.85 27.69
CA TYR A 102 16.33 12.79 28.62
C TYR A 102 17.84 12.73 28.93
N ILE A 103 18.69 12.82 27.90
CA ILE A 103 20.15 12.92 28.10
C ILE A 103 20.52 14.16 28.91
N ALA A 104 19.89 15.30 28.64
CA ALA A 104 20.11 16.51 29.43
C ALA A 104 19.70 16.34 30.90
N GLN A 105 18.64 15.58 31.19
CA GLN A 105 18.24 15.23 32.55
C GLN A 105 19.23 14.29 33.25
N LEU A 106 19.72 13.25 32.54
CA LEU A 106 20.78 12.38 33.04
C LEU A 106 22.05 13.18 33.39
N SER A 107 22.44 14.11 32.51
CA SER A 107 23.62 14.95 32.68
C SER A 107 23.53 15.89 33.89
N LYS A 108 22.31 16.22 34.38
CA LYS A 108 22.15 16.97 35.63
C LYS A 108 22.54 16.16 36.87
N LYS A 109 22.45 14.84 36.81
CA LYS A 109 22.82 13.93 37.89
C LYS A 109 24.26 13.49 37.79
N LYS A 110 24.68 13.01 36.63
CA LYS A 110 26.03 12.62 36.25
C LYS A 110 26.23 12.96 34.78
N GLU A 111 27.32 13.60 34.43
CA GLU A 111 27.62 13.99 33.04
C GLU A 111 27.46 12.79 32.09
N MET A 112 26.53 12.91 31.12
CA MET A 112 26.27 11.94 30.06
C MET A 112 26.72 12.51 28.72
N PRO A 113 27.98 12.32 28.30
CA PRO A 113 28.55 12.97 27.14
C PRO A 113 28.16 12.25 25.84
N VAL A 114 26.87 12.12 25.62
CA VAL A 114 26.30 11.43 24.42
C VAL A 114 25.34 12.36 23.72
N ILE A 115 25.46 12.42 22.38
CA ILE A 115 24.62 13.22 21.49
C ILE A 115 23.77 12.25 20.66
N ILE A 116 22.46 12.47 20.63
CA ILE A 116 21.57 11.82 19.69
C ILE A 116 21.63 12.58 18.36
N LYS A 117 22.17 11.92 17.34
CA LYS A 117 22.30 12.52 16.00
C LYS A 117 21.00 12.37 15.22
N GLU A 118 20.45 11.17 15.21
CA GLU A 118 19.30 10.83 14.39
C GLU A 118 18.49 9.70 15.04
N VAL A 119 17.20 9.74 14.82
CA VAL A 119 16.24 8.68 15.12
C VAL A 119 15.48 8.40 13.84
N ILE A 120 15.32 7.15 13.50
CA ILE A 120 14.59 6.70 12.31
C ILE A 120 13.66 5.58 12.74
N ILE A 121 12.37 5.81 12.61
CA ILE A 121 11.34 4.77 12.75
C ILE A 121 11.03 4.24 11.35
N GLY A 122 11.34 2.97 11.12
CA GLY A 122 10.98 2.30 9.87
C GLY A 122 9.47 2.22 9.69
N LYS A 123 9.04 1.91 8.48
CA LYS A 123 7.62 1.63 8.23
C LYS A 123 7.16 0.44 9.04
N ALA A 124 5.94 0.53 9.53
CA ALA A 124 5.27 -0.61 10.15
C ALA A 124 5.15 -1.77 9.17
N THR A 125 5.43 -2.96 9.66
CA THR A 125 5.23 -4.22 8.95
C THR A 125 4.20 -5.02 9.72
N PRO A 126 3.03 -5.36 9.11
CA PRO A 126 2.07 -6.23 9.78
C PRO A 126 2.67 -7.62 9.95
N ASN A 127 2.35 -8.29 11.05
CA ASN A 127 2.76 -9.66 11.22
C ASN A 127 2.11 -10.55 10.13
N LYS A 128 2.65 -11.76 9.91
CA LYS A 128 2.22 -12.63 8.81
C LYS A 128 0.71 -12.94 8.85
N GLN A 129 0.17 -13.16 10.02
CA GLN A 129 -1.25 -13.50 10.19
C GLN A 129 -2.16 -12.33 9.80
N GLN A 130 -1.80 -11.13 10.18
CA GLN A 130 -2.53 -9.91 9.79
C GLN A 130 -2.38 -9.58 8.31
N LEU A 131 -1.18 -9.76 7.75
CA LEU A 131 -0.96 -9.58 6.33
C LEU A 131 -1.88 -10.50 5.51
N ASP A 132 -2.03 -11.76 5.94
CA ASP A 132 -2.94 -12.72 5.30
C ASP A 132 -4.40 -12.28 5.43
N GLU A 133 -4.81 -11.75 6.57
CA GLU A 133 -6.18 -11.26 6.81
C GLU A 133 -6.48 -9.97 6.03
N MET A 134 -5.55 -9.03 5.99
CA MET A 134 -5.64 -7.83 5.14
C MET A 134 -5.73 -8.19 3.66
N ASN A 135 -4.90 -9.13 3.19
CA ASN A 135 -4.94 -9.61 1.82
C ASN A 135 -6.26 -10.30 1.48
N ARG A 136 -6.83 -11.08 2.42
CA ARG A 136 -8.13 -11.72 2.28
C ARG A 136 -9.26 -10.69 2.19
N THR A 137 -9.25 -9.71 3.06
CA THR A 137 -10.22 -8.61 3.09
C THR A 137 -10.13 -7.78 1.80
N ALA A 138 -8.92 -7.42 1.37
CA ALA A 138 -8.70 -6.70 0.12
C ALA A 138 -9.25 -7.47 -1.10
N LYS A 139 -9.03 -8.79 -1.17
CA LYS A 139 -9.58 -9.64 -2.24
C LYS A 139 -11.11 -9.65 -2.23
N VAL A 140 -11.75 -9.73 -1.06
CA VAL A 140 -13.21 -9.71 -0.93
C VAL A 140 -13.78 -8.37 -1.39
N VAL A 141 -13.18 -7.25 -0.95
CA VAL A 141 -13.59 -5.90 -1.37
C VAL A 141 -13.44 -5.73 -2.88
N GLN A 142 -12.31 -6.16 -3.44
CA GLN A 142 -12.06 -6.09 -4.87
C GLN A 142 -13.04 -6.96 -5.68
N ALA A 143 -13.33 -8.18 -5.22
CA ALA A 143 -14.32 -9.05 -5.85
C ALA A 143 -15.71 -8.42 -5.83
N LYS A 144 -16.12 -7.81 -4.71
CA LYS A 144 -17.39 -7.08 -4.61
C LYS A 144 -17.47 -5.91 -5.59
N GLN A 145 -16.43 -5.09 -5.67
CA GLN A 145 -16.38 -3.98 -6.62
C GLN A 145 -16.43 -4.44 -8.07
N THR A 146 -15.78 -5.58 -8.38
CA THR A 146 -15.83 -6.18 -9.72
C THR A 146 -17.24 -6.63 -10.06
N GLN A 147 -17.92 -7.33 -9.14
CA GLN A 147 -19.31 -7.75 -9.34
C GLN A 147 -20.27 -6.56 -9.52
N GLU A 148 -20.10 -5.49 -8.74
CA GLU A 148 -20.91 -4.28 -8.90
C GLU A 148 -20.70 -3.66 -10.28
N ARG A 149 -19.47 -3.54 -10.75
CA ARG A 149 -19.17 -3.05 -12.11
C ARG A 149 -19.72 -3.95 -13.21
N GLU A 150 -19.61 -5.26 -13.07
CA GLU A 150 -20.17 -6.22 -14.03
C GLU A 150 -21.69 -6.09 -14.09
N TYR A 151 -22.34 -5.95 -12.95
CA TYR A 151 -23.80 -5.71 -12.87
C TYR A 151 -24.20 -4.39 -13.57
N GLU A 152 -23.48 -3.29 -13.34
CA GLU A 152 -23.71 -2.03 -14.04
C GLU A 152 -23.55 -2.15 -15.54
N VAL A 153 -22.50 -2.86 -15.99
CA VAL A 153 -22.25 -3.14 -17.41
C VAL A 153 -23.40 -3.98 -18.01
N GLN A 154 -23.90 -4.97 -17.29
CA GLN A 154 -25.03 -5.79 -17.75
C GLN A 154 -26.30 -4.93 -17.90
N ILE A 155 -26.62 -4.08 -16.91
CA ILE A 155 -27.77 -3.14 -17.01
C ILE A 155 -27.59 -2.19 -18.19
N ALA A 156 -26.38 -1.66 -18.41
CA ALA A 156 -26.10 -0.77 -19.54
C ALA A 156 -26.30 -1.49 -20.88
N ARG A 157 -25.83 -2.75 -21.00
CA ARG A 157 -26.04 -3.60 -22.19
C ARG A 157 -27.50 -3.87 -22.42
N GLU A 158 -28.24 -4.28 -21.39
CA GLU A 158 -29.68 -4.52 -21.51
C GLU A 158 -30.45 -3.27 -21.99
N LYS A 159 -30.12 -2.09 -21.44
CA LYS A 159 -30.71 -0.83 -21.89
C LYS A 159 -30.36 -0.53 -23.36
N ALA A 160 -29.10 -0.74 -23.76
CA ALA A 160 -28.66 -0.53 -25.13
C ALA A 160 -29.36 -1.49 -26.10
N GLU A 161 -29.50 -2.76 -25.76
CA GLU A 161 -30.20 -3.76 -26.57
C GLU A 161 -31.69 -3.43 -26.69
N ARG A 162 -32.35 -3.03 -25.59
CA ARG A 162 -33.75 -2.58 -25.64
C ARG A 162 -33.94 -1.33 -26.51
N GLN A 163 -33.00 -0.38 -26.46
CA GLN A 163 -33.06 0.80 -27.33
C GLN A 163 -32.86 0.42 -28.79
N LYS A 164 -31.88 -0.47 -29.06
CA LYS A 164 -31.63 -0.98 -30.39
C LYS A 164 -32.86 -1.72 -30.94
N ALA A 165 -33.46 -2.60 -30.16
CA ALA A 165 -34.68 -3.32 -30.57
C ALA A 165 -35.85 -2.37 -30.84
N LYS A 166 -36.02 -1.29 -30.08
CA LYS A 166 -37.01 -0.25 -30.35
C LYS A 166 -36.74 0.50 -31.62
N ALA A 167 -35.46 0.87 -31.87
CA ALA A 167 -35.05 1.55 -33.08
C ALA A 167 -35.23 0.65 -34.32
N ASP A 168 -34.84 -0.62 -34.23
CA ASP A 168 -35.02 -1.60 -35.31
C ASP A 168 -36.52 -1.81 -35.61
N LYS A 169 -37.36 -1.88 -34.59
CA LYS A 169 -38.83 -1.98 -34.79
C LYS A 169 -39.40 -0.71 -35.48
N ALA A 170 -39.02 0.49 -35.01
CA ALA A 170 -39.47 1.74 -35.61
C ALA A 170 -39.04 1.82 -37.10
N TYR A 171 -37.80 1.41 -37.40
CA TYR A 171 -37.30 1.36 -38.74
C TYR A 171 -38.08 0.37 -39.63
N MET A 172 -38.40 -0.82 -39.12
CA MET A 172 -39.23 -1.80 -39.83
C MET A 172 -40.64 -1.25 -40.15
N ASP A 173 -41.27 -0.59 -39.14
CA ASP A 173 -42.61 -0.02 -39.28
C ASP A 173 -42.61 1.12 -40.29
N GLU A 174 -41.63 2.02 -40.27
CA GLU A 174 -41.51 3.19 -41.20
C GLU A 174 -41.23 2.78 -42.63
N MET A 175 -40.42 1.76 -42.82
CA MET A 175 -40.06 1.22 -44.15
C MET A 175 -41.04 0.16 -44.65
N ASN A 176 -42.06 -0.20 -43.87
CA ASN A 176 -43.06 -1.22 -44.18
C ASN A 176 -42.42 -2.61 -44.50
N LEU A 177 -41.36 -2.95 -43.77
CA LEU A 177 -40.56 -4.18 -43.97
C LEU A 177 -41.12 -5.34 -43.12
N SER A 178 -41.23 -6.50 -43.72
CA SER A 178 -41.46 -7.73 -42.96
C SER A 178 -40.23 -8.12 -42.17
N ALA A 179 -40.41 -8.93 -41.09
CA ALA A 179 -39.29 -9.43 -40.27
C ALA A 179 -38.21 -10.13 -41.12
N THR A 180 -38.61 -10.90 -42.12
CA THR A 180 -37.69 -11.61 -42.99
C THR A 180 -36.85 -10.65 -43.85
N GLN A 181 -37.49 -9.61 -44.42
CA GLN A 181 -36.80 -8.58 -45.17
C GLN A 181 -35.81 -7.78 -44.33
N PHE A 182 -36.17 -7.46 -43.09
CA PHE A 182 -35.29 -6.78 -42.16
C PHE A 182 -34.05 -7.64 -41.77
N ILE A 183 -34.25 -8.93 -41.47
CA ILE A 183 -33.15 -9.85 -41.19
C ILE A 183 -32.21 -9.94 -42.39
N ASN A 184 -32.74 -10.05 -43.62
CA ASN A 184 -31.93 -10.08 -44.84
C ASN A 184 -31.12 -8.79 -45.01
N LEU A 185 -31.72 -7.62 -44.75
CA LEU A 185 -31.04 -6.35 -44.82
C LEU A 185 -29.90 -6.23 -43.82
N LYS A 186 -30.14 -6.67 -42.58
CA LYS A 186 -29.09 -6.72 -41.54
C LYS A 186 -27.96 -7.70 -41.87
N TRP A 187 -28.27 -8.82 -42.50
CA TRP A 187 -27.26 -9.74 -43.02
C TRP A 187 -26.39 -9.07 -44.10
N ILE A 188 -26.99 -8.40 -45.07
CA ILE A 188 -26.26 -7.68 -46.12
C ILE A 188 -25.36 -6.62 -45.52
N GLU A 189 -25.86 -5.80 -44.56
CA GLU A 189 -25.04 -4.79 -43.86
C GLU A 189 -23.86 -5.43 -43.10
N THR A 190 -24.10 -6.53 -42.39
CA THR A 190 -23.06 -7.21 -41.60
C THR A 190 -21.96 -7.78 -42.50
N VAL A 191 -22.35 -8.27 -43.62
CA VAL A 191 -21.45 -8.86 -44.61
C VAL A 191 -20.69 -7.79 -45.41
N ALA A 192 -21.36 -6.72 -45.84
CA ALA A 192 -20.73 -5.58 -46.53
C ALA A 192 -19.68 -4.88 -45.64
N ASN A 193 -19.88 -4.86 -44.29
CA ASN A 193 -18.95 -4.24 -43.37
C ASN A 193 -17.74 -5.14 -42.99
N LYS A 194 -17.70 -6.40 -43.41
CA LYS A 194 -16.54 -7.29 -43.23
C LYS A 194 -15.55 -7.05 -44.35
N GLN A 195 -14.48 -6.31 -44.07
CA GLN A 195 -13.37 -6.14 -44.99
C GLN A 195 -12.79 -7.50 -45.44
N GLY A 196 -12.80 -7.75 -46.72
CA GLY A 196 -12.15 -8.92 -47.35
C GLY A 196 -13.04 -10.11 -47.68
N ALA A 197 -14.36 -10.03 -47.57
CA ALA A 197 -15.25 -11.09 -48.05
C ALA A 197 -15.80 -10.75 -49.45
N ASN A 198 -15.43 -11.52 -50.45
CA ASN A 198 -16.14 -11.53 -51.75
C ASN A 198 -17.44 -12.32 -51.57
N ILE A 199 -18.57 -11.66 -51.75
CA ILE A 199 -19.89 -12.26 -51.59
C ILE A 199 -20.60 -12.20 -52.90
N ASP A 200 -20.82 -13.36 -53.50
CA ASP A 200 -21.70 -13.50 -54.67
C ASP A 200 -23.12 -13.75 -54.16
N VAL A 201 -24.02 -12.81 -54.38
CA VAL A 201 -25.45 -12.94 -54.08
C VAL A 201 -26.15 -13.45 -55.33
N LEU A 202 -26.54 -14.71 -55.34
CA LEU A 202 -27.38 -15.26 -56.35
C LEU A 202 -28.86 -15.05 -55.98
N VAL A 203 -29.52 -14.15 -56.68
CA VAL A 203 -30.98 -13.98 -56.53
C VAL A 203 -31.67 -14.92 -57.47
N GLY A 204 -32.08 -16.08 -56.97
CA GLY A 204 -32.94 -17.02 -57.69
C GLY A 204 -34.40 -16.60 -57.58
N GLY A 205 -35.21 -16.80 -58.62
CA GLY A 205 -36.60 -16.41 -58.69
C GLY A 205 -37.61 -17.16 -57.80
N GLY A 206 -37.16 -17.64 -56.60
CA GLY A 206 -37.94 -18.19 -55.52
C GLY A 206 -37.65 -17.42 -54.24
N SER A 207 -38.57 -17.41 -53.31
CA SER A 207 -38.63 -16.55 -52.11
C SER A 207 -37.47 -16.65 -51.12
N ASP A 208 -36.45 -17.44 -51.36
CA ASP A 208 -35.29 -17.58 -50.45
C ASP A 208 -33.96 -17.35 -51.21
N PRO A 209 -33.14 -16.38 -50.78
CA PRO A 209 -31.82 -16.14 -51.32
C PRO A 209 -30.85 -17.27 -50.91
N ILE A 210 -30.18 -17.90 -51.90
CA ILE A 210 -29.13 -18.88 -51.64
C ILE A 210 -27.79 -18.16 -51.51
N TRP A 211 -27.16 -18.25 -50.34
CA TRP A 211 -25.90 -17.59 -50.04
C TRP A 211 -24.72 -18.55 -50.32
N ASN A 212 -23.77 -18.13 -51.14
CA ASN A 212 -22.52 -18.83 -51.32
C ASN A 212 -21.35 -17.96 -50.78
N ILE A 213 -20.77 -18.40 -49.69
CA ILE A 213 -19.62 -17.70 -49.07
C ILE A 213 -18.37 -18.45 -49.48
N LYS A 214 -17.56 -17.84 -50.38
CA LYS A 214 -16.19 -18.34 -50.62
C LYS A 214 -15.23 -17.74 -49.60
N ARG A 215 -14.50 -18.63 -48.94
CA ARG A 215 -13.38 -18.27 -48.07
C ARG A 215 -12.14 -17.98 -48.86
#